data_15ce228298cd76dacc68197f7f558783
#
_entry.id   15ce228298cd76dacc68197f7f558783
#
_cell.length_a   1.000
_cell.length_b   1.000
_cell.length_c   1.000
_cell.angle_alpha   90.00
_cell.angle_beta   90.00
_cell.angle_gamma   90.00
#
_symmetry.space_group_name_H-M   'P 1'
#
loop_
_entity.id
_entity.type
_entity.pdbx_description
1 polymer ?
#
loop_
_entity_poly.entity_id
_entity_poly.type
_entity_poly.pdbx_seq_one_letter_code
_entity_poly.pdbx_strand_id
1 'polypeptide(L)'
;RQYTTRPILVRPHPRNIISFKEDKFKNVKVRLPKRDFRTYDDTDFKATLERTWAVVNHSSNPAMEAVMKGIPVFVSESSLCHDVGNIKLADINTPAMPNRLTWANKLSYTEWFEDEIEQGLPWVRIKKRLEERYL
;
A
#
# COMPACT_ATOMS: atom_id res chain seq x y z
N ARG A 1 15.38 -7.14 10.47
CA ARG A 1 16.84 -7.26 10.38
C ARG A 1 17.35 -8.68 10.18
N GLN A 2 16.59 -9.65 10.57
CA GLN A 2 16.95 -11.05 10.36
C GLN A 2 17.16 -11.38 8.86
N TYR A 3 16.45 -10.68 7.97
CA TYR A 3 16.41 -11.00 6.53
C TYR A 3 17.11 -9.97 5.64
N THR A 4 17.50 -8.78 6.16
CA THR A 4 18.13 -7.74 5.35
C THR A 4 19.08 -6.84 6.14
N THR A 5 20.14 -6.39 5.48
CA THR A 5 21.08 -5.36 5.99
C THR A 5 20.72 -3.96 5.47
N ARG A 6 19.74 -3.84 4.57
CA ARG A 6 19.31 -2.55 3.99
C ARG A 6 18.81 -1.60 5.07
N PRO A 7 18.97 -0.27 4.90
CA PRO A 7 18.35 0.72 5.77
C PRO A 7 16.83 0.54 5.78
N ILE A 8 16.23 0.68 6.94
CA ILE A 8 14.77 0.59 7.12
C ILE A 8 14.25 1.98 7.49
N LEU A 9 13.29 2.46 6.72
CA LEU A 9 12.53 3.66 7.03
C LEU A 9 11.13 3.27 7.51
N VAL A 10 10.84 3.57 8.76
CA VAL A 10 9.51 3.37 9.35
C VAL A 10 8.70 4.65 9.16
N ARG A 11 7.53 4.53 8.55
CA ARG A 11 6.56 5.62 8.39
C ARG A 11 5.27 5.24 9.12
N PRO A 12 5.04 5.77 10.33
CA PRO A 12 3.81 5.51 11.06
C PRO A 12 2.61 6.14 10.34
N HIS A 13 1.44 5.56 10.56
CA HIS A 13 0.20 6.12 10.02
C HIS A 13 -0.06 7.52 10.59
N PRO A 14 -0.45 8.51 9.76
CA PRO A 14 -0.59 9.89 10.24
C PRO A 14 -1.64 10.08 11.35
N ARG A 15 -2.66 9.21 11.41
CA ARG A 15 -3.69 9.27 12.46
C ARG A 15 -3.37 8.42 13.70
N ASN A 16 -2.39 7.51 13.59
CA ASN A 16 -2.00 6.61 14.67
C ASN A 16 -0.48 6.53 14.74
N ILE A 17 0.11 7.50 15.41
CA ILE A 17 1.57 7.57 15.59
C ILE A 17 1.95 6.61 16.70
N ILE A 18 2.50 5.47 16.31
CA ILE A 18 3.06 4.51 17.24
C ILE A 18 4.43 5.01 17.68
N SER A 19 4.67 5.06 18.99
CA SER A 19 5.99 5.32 19.54
C SER A 19 6.95 4.18 19.19
N PHE A 20 7.99 4.52 18.43
CA PHE A 20 9.00 3.59 18.01
C PHE A 20 10.38 4.07 18.50
N LYS A 21 11.09 3.25 19.25
CA LYS A 21 12.43 3.58 19.75
C LYS A 21 13.48 3.20 18.70
N GLU A 22 13.94 4.18 17.94
CA GLU A 22 14.96 4.01 16.89
C GLU A 22 16.30 3.49 17.42
N ASP A 23 16.68 3.93 18.62
CA ASP A 23 17.94 3.62 19.31
C ASP A 23 18.16 2.12 19.53
N LYS A 24 17.09 1.35 19.58
CA LYS A 24 17.16 -0.12 19.70
C LYS A 24 17.62 -0.84 18.43
N PHE A 25 17.60 -0.18 17.28
CA PHE A 25 17.84 -0.82 16.00
C PHE A 25 18.82 -0.05 15.12
N LYS A 26 19.94 -0.66 14.80
CA LYS A 26 20.92 -0.11 13.84
C LYS A 26 20.30 0.05 12.45
N ASN A 27 20.50 1.16 11.75
CA ASN A 27 19.98 1.45 10.41
C ASN A 27 18.43 1.46 10.28
N VAL A 28 17.74 1.77 11.35
CA VAL A 28 16.30 2.06 11.33
C VAL A 28 16.11 3.54 11.61
N LYS A 29 15.30 4.21 10.80
CA LYS A 29 14.90 5.62 10.99
C LYS A 29 13.40 5.72 10.96
N VAL A 30 12.85 6.57 11.80
CA VAL A 30 11.42 6.91 11.76
C VAL A 30 11.25 8.27 11.11
N ARG A 31 10.37 8.36 10.14
CA ARG A 31 9.96 9.63 9.54
C ARG A 31 8.48 9.84 9.79
N LEU A 32 8.16 10.82 10.61
CA LEU A 32 6.79 11.22 10.86
C LEU A 32 6.20 11.90 9.62
N PRO A 33 4.90 11.68 9.33
CA PRO A 33 4.24 12.37 8.24
C PRO A 33 4.21 13.88 8.54
N LYS A 34 4.47 14.67 7.52
CA LYS A 34 4.24 16.11 7.60
C LYS A 34 2.73 16.36 7.62
N ARG A 35 2.27 17.12 8.61
CA ARG A 35 0.88 17.59 8.68
C ARG A 35 0.83 19.00 8.16
N ASP A 36 0.10 19.22 7.09
CA ASP A 36 -0.50 20.52 6.84
C ASP A 36 -1.93 20.54 7.42
N PHE A 37 -2.46 21.71 7.74
CA PHE A 37 -3.65 21.90 8.60
C PHE A 37 -4.90 21.13 8.18
N ARG A 38 -5.02 20.67 6.94
CA ARG A 38 -6.21 19.99 6.39
C ARG A 38 -5.91 18.73 5.59
N THR A 39 -4.69 18.53 5.08
CA THR A 39 -4.34 17.40 4.22
C THR A 39 -3.01 16.79 4.67
N TYR A 40 -2.84 15.51 4.37
CA TYR A 40 -1.54 14.86 4.52
C TYR A 40 -0.70 15.14 3.28
N ASP A 41 0.52 15.64 3.46
CA ASP A 41 1.45 15.84 2.34
C ASP A 41 1.96 14.50 1.84
N ASP A 42 1.39 14.03 0.73
CA ASP A 42 1.80 12.81 0.03
C ASP A 42 3.10 13.00 -0.75
N THR A 43 3.54 14.23 -0.99
CA THR A 43 4.73 14.55 -1.79
C THR A 43 5.97 13.90 -1.19
N ASP A 44 6.14 13.97 0.13
CA ASP A 44 7.24 13.33 0.84
C ASP A 44 7.18 11.79 0.77
N PHE A 45 6.00 11.21 0.72
CA PHE A 45 5.83 9.77 0.54
C PHE A 45 6.21 9.34 -0.88
N LYS A 46 5.73 10.04 -1.90
CA LYS A 46 6.03 9.77 -3.30
C LYS A 46 7.53 9.88 -3.59
N ALA A 47 8.19 10.93 -3.07
CA ALA A 47 9.64 11.08 -3.17
C ALA A 47 10.42 9.98 -2.43
N THR A 48 9.88 9.46 -1.34
CA THR A 48 10.47 8.33 -0.63
C THR A 48 10.42 7.05 -1.47
N LEU A 49 9.32 6.81 -2.19
CA LEU A 49 9.17 5.63 -3.03
C LEU A 49 10.22 5.54 -4.14
N GLU A 50 10.66 6.65 -4.71
CA GLU A 50 11.68 6.69 -5.78
C GLU A 50 13.01 6.04 -5.38
N ARG A 51 13.30 5.97 -4.08
CA ARG A 51 14.53 5.41 -3.52
C ARG A 51 14.29 4.13 -2.71
N THR A 52 13.11 3.57 -2.84
CA THR A 52 12.68 2.42 -2.04
C THR A 52 12.93 1.11 -2.78
N TRP A 53 13.63 0.17 -2.15
CA TRP A 53 13.83 -1.19 -2.65
C TRP A 53 12.55 -2.03 -2.57
N ALA A 54 11.86 -1.98 -1.44
CA ALA A 54 10.62 -2.70 -1.22
C ALA A 54 9.79 -2.00 -0.14
N VAL A 55 8.48 -2.12 -0.20
CA VAL A 55 7.56 -1.65 0.83
C VAL A 55 7.02 -2.83 1.62
N VAL A 56 7.04 -2.72 2.94
CA VAL A 56 6.48 -3.72 3.85
C VAL A 56 5.35 -3.08 4.64
N ASN A 57 4.16 -3.62 4.50
CA ASN A 57 3.02 -3.26 5.36
C ASN A 57 2.06 -4.44 5.53
N HIS A 58 1.03 -4.30 6.35
CA HIS A 58 0.03 -5.34 6.52
C HIS A 58 -0.99 -5.28 5.37
N SER A 59 -1.84 -4.25 5.33
CA SER A 59 -2.94 -4.12 4.34
C SER A 59 -3.21 -2.66 3.95
N SER A 60 -2.25 -1.76 4.17
CA SER A 60 -2.45 -0.32 3.94
C SER A 60 -2.29 0.07 2.47
N ASN A 61 -3.04 1.08 2.03
CA ASN A 61 -3.03 1.61 0.68
C ASN A 61 -1.65 2.05 0.11
N PRO A 62 -0.66 2.51 0.91
CA PRO A 62 0.67 2.78 0.39
C PRO A 62 1.33 1.64 -0.40
N ALA A 63 0.93 0.38 -0.16
CA ALA A 63 1.39 -0.75 -0.98
C ALA A 63 0.89 -0.64 -2.42
N MET A 64 -0.32 -0.15 -2.66
CA MET A 64 -0.87 0.01 -4.01
C MET A 64 -0.03 1.01 -4.82
N GLU A 65 0.31 2.16 -4.24
CA GLU A 65 1.18 3.14 -4.91
C GLU A 65 2.57 2.56 -5.24
N ALA A 66 3.13 1.77 -4.34
CA ALA A 66 4.40 1.09 -4.57
C ALA A 66 4.30 0.10 -5.74
N VAL A 67 3.25 -0.74 -5.76
CA VAL A 67 3.00 -1.70 -6.85
C VAL A 67 2.83 -0.97 -8.18
N MET A 68 2.09 0.14 -8.23
CA MET A 68 1.91 0.93 -9.44
C MET A 68 3.23 1.52 -9.96
N LYS A 69 4.15 1.87 -9.07
CA LYS A 69 5.51 2.35 -9.40
C LYS A 69 6.51 1.23 -9.71
N GLY A 70 6.11 -0.03 -9.64
CA GLY A 70 7.03 -1.13 -9.92
C GLY A 70 7.90 -1.53 -8.73
N ILE A 71 7.57 -1.12 -7.54
CA ILE A 71 8.30 -1.44 -6.32
C ILE A 71 7.70 -2.72 -5.71
N PRO A 72 8.51 -3.73 -5.38
CA PRO A 72 8.02 -4.93 -4.72
C PRO A 72 7.38 -4.59 -3.37
N VAL A 73 6.30 -5.29 -3.05
CA VAL A 73 5.61 -5.14 -1.76
C VAL A 73 5.59 -6.45 -0.99
N PHE A 74 5.67 -6.36 0.32
CA PHE A 74 5.50 -7.44 1.26
C PHE A 74 4.27 -7.13 2.11
N VAL A 75 3.23 -7.94 1.96
CA VAL A 75 1.90 -7.66 2.50
C VAL A 75 1.28 -8.93 3.10
N SER A 76 0.21 -8.76 3.87
CA SER A 76 -0.59 -9.89 4.35
C SER A 76 -1.60 -10.35 3.30
N GLU A 77 -2.22 -11.50 3.55
CA GLU A 77 -3.29 -12.06 2.73
C GLU A 77 -4.53 -11.15 2.62
N SER A 78 -4.76 -10.28 3.61
CA SER A 78 -5.87 -9.32 3.60
C SER A 78 -5.61 -8.06 2.78
N SER A 79 -4.43 -7.91 2.19
CA SER A 79 -4.08 -6.74 1.38
C SER A 79 -4.70 -6.79 0.00
N LEU A 80 -5.12 -5.64 -0.51
CA LEU A 80 -5.52 -5.49 -1.92
C LEU A 80 -4.36 -5.78 -2.90
N CYS A 81 -3.12 -5.77 -2.42
CA CYS A 81 -1.93 -6.10 -3.19
C CYS A 81 -1.50 -7.57 -3.04
N HIS A 82 -2.30 -8.43 -2.39
CA HIS A 82 -1.93 -9.83 -2.16
C HIS A 82 -1.53 -10.56 -3.44
N ASP A 83 -2.34 -10.46 -4.50
CA ASP A 83 -2.12 -11.16 -5.77
C ASP A 83 -0.78 -10.80 -6.47
N VAL A 84 -0.21 -9.66 -6.15
CA VAL A 84 1.04 -9.12 -6.74
C VAL A 84 2.13 -8.85 -5.72
N GLY A 85 1.88 -9.18 -4.47
CA GLY A 85 2.78 -8.99 -3.35
C GLY A 85 3.55 -10.24 -2.98
N ASN A 86 4.52 -10.06 -2.10
CA ASN A 86 5.26 -11.12 -1.43
C ASN A 86 4.74 -11.27 -0.01
N ILE A 87 4.72 -12.50 0.51
CA ILE A 87 4.25 -12.79 1.88
C ILE A 87 5.42 -13.09 2.81
N LYS A 88 6.46 -13.74 2.31
CA LYS A 88 7.61 -14.16 3.11
C LYS A 88 8.69 -13.09 3.15
N LEU A 89 8.90 -12.46 4.29
CA LEU A 89 9.98 -11.48 4.47
C LEU A 89 11.39 -12.05 4.25
N ALA A 90 11.55 -13.36 4.28
CA ALA A 90 12.82 -14.01 3.94
C ALA A 90 13.27 -13.69 2.50
N ASP A 91 12.33 -13.45 1.60
CA ASP A 91 12.59 -13.21 0.18
C ASP A 91 12.86 -11.73 -0.13
N ILE A 92 13.06 -10.87 0.89
CA ILE A 92 13.20 -9.41 0.71
C ILE A 92 14.40 -8.99 -0.14
N ASN A 93 15.41 -9.82 -0.27
CA ASN A 93 16.56 -9.53 -1.13
C ASN A 93 16.36 -9.96 -2.59
N THR A 94 15.42 -10.85 -2.85
CA THR A 94 15.06 -11.39 -4.17
C THR A 94 13.53 -11.45 -4.32
N PRO A 95 12.83 -10.30 -4.20
CA PRO A 95 11.38 -10.28 -4.21
C PRO A 95 10.83 -10.70 -5.58
N ALA A 96 9.76 -11.46 -5.59
CA ALA A 96 9.00 -11.73 -6.81
C ALA A 96 8.33 -10.44 -7.30
N MET A 97 8.31 -10.29 -8.64
CA MET A 97 7.68 -9.17 -9.33
C MET A 97 6.71 -9.70 -10.40
N PRO A 98 5.53 -10.20 -10.01
CA PRO A 98 4.56 -10.75 -10.96
C PRO A 98 4.01 -9.66 -11.89
N ASN A 99 3.42 -10.11 -13.01
CA ASN A 99 2.72 -9.19 -13.91
C ASN A 99 1.53 -8.54 -13.19
N ARG A 100 1.49 -7.22 -13.20
CA ARG A 100 0.51 -6.40 -12.46
C ARG A 100 -0.71 -6.02 -13.28
N LEU A 101 -0.72 -6.27 -14.58
CA LEU A 101 -1.80 -5.80 -15.46
C LEU A 101 -3.16 -6.37 -15.05
N THR A 102 -3.24 -7.68 -14.79
CA THR A 102 -4.49 -8.31 -14.34
C THR A 102 -4.97 -7.77 -13.02
N TRP A 103 -4.06 -7.54 -12.08
CA TRP A 103 -4.37 -6.91 -10.79
C TRP A 103 -4.86 -5.47 -10.98
N ALA A 104 -4.16 -4.64 -11.77
CA ALA A 104 -4.55 -3.26 -12.04
C ALA A 104 -5.93 -3.18 -12.71
N ASN A 105 -6.21 -4.07 -13.66
CA ASN A 105 -7.51 -4.16 -14.29
C ASN A 105 -8.61 -4.52 -13.28
N LYS A 106 -8.37 -5.49 -12.38
CA LYS A 106 -9.33 -5.82 -11.31
C LYS A 106 -9.56 -4.61 -10.40
N LEU A 107 -8.51 -3.91 -10.00
CA LEU A 107 -8.59 -2.76 -9.11
C LEU A 107 -9.39 -1.62 -9.74
N SER A 108 -9.16 -1.30 -11.03
CA SER A 108 -9.88 -0.24 -11.75
C SER A 108 -11.40 -0.46 -11.78
N TYR A 109 -11.87 -1.69 -11.55
CA TYR A 109 -13.30 -1.98 -11.44
C TYR A 109 -13.88 -1.71 -10.04
N THR A 110 -13.06 -1.43 -9.06
CA THR A 110 -13.47 -1.17 -7.68
C THR A 110 -13.18 0.25 -7.22
N GLU A 111 -12.41 0.99 -7.99
CA GLU A 111 -12.12 2.41 -7.76
C GLU A 111 -13.09 3.28 -8.57
N TRP A 112 -13.55 4.37 -7.95
CA TRP A 112 -14.51 5.29 -8.52
C TRP A 112 -14.08 6.73 -8.25
N PHE A 113 -14.25 7.60 -9.22
CA PHE A 113 -14.08 9.03 -9.02
C PHE A 113 -15.27 9.62 -8.24
N GLU A 114 -15.05 10.76 -7.62
CA GLU A 114 -16.06 11.41 -6.78
C GLU A 114 -17.33 11.74 -7.58
N ASP A 115 -17.16 12.25 -8.80
CA ASP A 115 -18.27 12.53 -9.74
C ASP A 115 -19.04 11.27 -10.16
N GLU A 116 -18.37 10.14 -10.32
CA GLU A 116 -19.02 8.85 -10.60
C GLU A 116 -19.85 8.37 -9.41
N ILE A 117 -19.36 8.61 -8.18
CA ILE A 117 -20.09 8.29 -6.95
C ILE A 117 -21.32 9.19 -6.81
N GLU A 118 -21.19 10.49 -7.07
CA GLU A 118 -22.30 11.44 -7.05
C GLU A 118 -23.40 11.09 -8.07
N GLN A 119 -23.02 10.56 -9.23
CA GLN A 119 -23.95 10.08 -10.25
C GLN A 119 -24.58 8.71 -9.92
N GLY A 120 -24.17 8.07 -8.85
CA GLY A 120 -24.67 6.76 -8.42
C GLY A 120 -24.19 5.57 -9.27
N LEU A 121 -23.17 5.73 -10.11
CA LEU A 121 -22.67 4.67 -11.00
C LEU A 121 -22.21 3.41 -10.23
N PRO A 122 -21.53 3.52 -9.07
CA PRO A 122 -21.18 2.36 -8.26
C PRO A 122 -22.41 1.53 -7.87
N TRP A 123 -23.50 2.20 -7.51
CA TRP A 123 -24.73 1.54 -7.08
C TRP A 123 -25.37 0.73 -8.21
N VAL A 124 -25.49 1.30 -9.41
CA VAL A 124 -26.03 0.60 -10.60
C VAL A 124 -25.30 -0.71 -10.84
N ARG A 125 -23.97 -0.70 -10.67
CA ARG A 125 -23.13 -1.86 -10.88
C ARG A 125 -23.23 -2.89 -9.75
N ILE A 126 -23.25 -2.45 -8.49
CA ILE A 126 -23.28 -3.32 -7.31
C ILE A 126 -24.66 -3.94 -7.16
N LYS A 127 -25.74 -3.18 -7.40
CA LYS A 127 -27.12 -3.62 -7.27
C LYS A 127 -27.37 -4.92 -8.03
N LYS A 128 -27.00 -4.97 -9.30
CA LYS A 128 -27.18 -6.18 -10.13
C LYS A 128 -26.52 -7.41 -9.51
N ARG A 129 -25.30 -7.28 -8.99
CA ARG A 129 -24.58 -8.40 -8.34
C ARG A 129 -25.20 -8.82 -7.02
N LEU A 130 -25.76 -7.88 -6.27
CA LEU A 130 -26.47 -8.19 -5.02
C LEU A 130 -27.77 -8.91 -5.31
N GLU A 131 -28.54 -8.48 -6.32
CA GLU A 131 -29.75 -9.16 -6.76
C GLU A 131 -29.47 -10.60 -7.22
N GLU A 132 -28.43 -10.82 -8.03
CA GLU A 132 -28.02 -12.15 -8.48
C GLU A 132 -27.55 -13.07 -7.35
N ARG A 133 -27.10 -12.52 -6.21
CA ARG A 133 -26.54 -13.30 -5.10
C ARG A 133 -27.54 -13.57 -3.97
N TYR A 134 -28.50 -12.71 -3.78
CA TYR A 134 -29.39 -12.72 -2.59
C TYR A 134 -30.89 -12.76 -2.92
N LEU A 135 -31.29 -12.69 -4.16
CA LEU A 135 -32.64 -12.88 -4.67
C LEU A 135 -32.72 -14.08 -5.61
#